data_f10b32216309ebd595ed8ab96d97100f
#
_entry.id   f10b32216309ebd595ed8ab96d97100f
#
_cell.length_a   1.000
_cell.length_b   1.000
_cell.length_c   1.000
_cell.angle_alpha   90.00
_cell.angle_beta   90.00
_cell.angle_gamma   90.00
#
_symmetry.space_group_name_H-M   'P 1'
#
loop_
_entity.id
_entity.type
_entity.pdbx_description
1 polymer ?
#
loop_
_entity_poly.entity_id
_entity_poly.type
_entity_poly.pdbx_seq_one_letter_code
_entity_poly.pdbx_strand_id
1 'polypeptide(L)'
;VGLALSSTIAAMVYRVPLAKAVRETQLPLGLTARMVLLAWARFIALLTVLVAAVALVAGPLLIAASVLLILGIDVAALMGLVMLFGGGLLALYLYFAVNAIVISEVGPLRAIYLSFNVSRGNVGQTAGFGLASLLIATGTPHALESIVGTPPGIFVALLLNAFIGTGVVLAGMIFYQDRVRLLEHITSSN
;
A
#
# COMPACT_ATOMS: atom_id res chain seq x y z
N VAL A 1 6.60 -15.10 -12.17
CA VAL A 1 7.00 -15.00 -10.75
C VAL A 1 8.28 -14.17 -10.61
N GLY A 2 9.34 -14.40 -11.39
CA GLY A 2 10.61 -13.65 -11.29
C GLY A 2 10.48 -12.14 -11.49
N LEU A 3 9.71 -11.69 -12.48
CA LEU A 3 9.48 -10.26 -12.75
C LEU A 3 8.72 -9.56 -11.61
N ALA A 4 7.76 -10.23 -10.97
CA ALA A 4 7.04 -9.68 -9.84
C ALA A 4 7.95 -9.52 -8.60
N LEU A 5 8.82 -10.49 -8.33
CA LEU A 5 9.78 -10.41 -7.23
C LEU A 5 10.82 -9.31 -7.46
N SER A 6 11.35 -9.16 -8.69
CA SER A 6 12.31 -8.11 -8.99
C SER A 6 11.71 -6.71 -8.87
N SER A 7 10.45 -6.51 -9.28
CA SER A 7 9.77 -5.23 -9.14
C SER A 7 9.53 -4.85 -7.67
N THR A 8 9.23 -5.83 -6.79
CA THR A 8 9.07 -5.56 -5.35
C THR A 8 10.40 -5.21 -4.67
N ILE A 9 11.52 -5.84 -5.07
CA ILE A 9 12.85 -5.46 -4.58
C ILE A 9 13.17 -4.03 -5.02
N ALA A 10 12.98 -3.70 -6.31
CA ALA A 10 13.20 -2.36 -6.84
C ALA A 10 12.37 -1.31 -6.09
N ALA A 11 11.12 -1.61 -5.77
CA ALA A 11 10.26 -0.74 -4.97
C ALA A 11 10.83 -0.50 -3.56
N MET A 12 11.42 -1.50 -2.90
CA MET A 12 12.03 -1.34 -1.58
C MET A 12 13.37 -0.61 -1.62
N VAL A 13 14.20 -0.85 -2.65
CA VAL A 13 15.45 -0.09 -2.91
C VAL A 13 15.16 1.40 -3.02
N TYR A 14 14.02 1.76 -3.59
CA TYR A 14 13.59 3.15 -3.72
C TYR A 14 12.95 3.71 -2.43
N ARG A 15 12.03 2.95 -1.79
CA ARG A 15 11.26 3.42 -0.63
C ARG A 15 12.09 3.58 0.65
N VAL A 16 13.10 2.72 0.88
CA VAL A 16 13.91 2.77 2.10
C VAL A 16 14.75 4.05 2.19
N PRO A 17 15.50 4.49 1.15
CA PRO A 17 16.19 5.77 1.17
C PRO A 17 15.23 6.96 1.33
N LEU A 18 14.06 6.88 0.68
CA LEU A 18 13.04 7.92 0.77
C LEU A 18 12.51 8.10 2.20
N ALA A 19 12.21 7.00 2.89
CA ALA A 19 11.79 7.02 4.29
C ALA A 19 12.87 7.58 5.22
N LYS A 20 14.15 7.31 4.92
CA LYS A 20 15.28 7.89 5.66
C LYS A 20 15.39 9.40 5.46
N ALA A 21 15.17 9.88 4.24
CA ALA A 21 15.14 11.30 3.95
C ALA A 21 14.01 12.00 4.74
N VAL A 22 12.84 11.37 4.84
CA VAL A 22 11.71 11.87 5.64
C VAL A 22 12.02 11.89 7.14
N ARG A 23 12.83 10.92 7.62
CA ARG A 23 13.25 10.84 9.04
C ARG A 23 14.50 11.65 9.37
N GLU A 24 15.10 12.33 8.39
CA GLU A 24 16.36 13.09 8.54
C GLU A 24 17.55 12.26 9.08
N THR A 25 17.52 10.94 8.88
CA THR A 25 18.56 10.02 9.35
C THR A 25 19.52 9.67 8.23
N GLN A 26 20.79 10.10 8.35
CA GLN A 26 21.86 9.70 7.45
C GLN A 26 22.52 8.42 7.98
N LEU A 27 22.53 7.35 7.18
CA LEU A 27 23.19 6.09 7.51
C LEU A 27 24.17 5.68 6.41
N PRO A 28 25.29 4.99 6.74
CA PRO A 28 26.23 4.51 5.76
C PRO A 28 25.62 3.47 4.81
N LEU A 29 26.12 3.44 3.56
CA LEU A 29 25.56 2.63 2.45
C LEU A 29 25.42 1.13 2.78
N GLY A 30 26.33 0.55 3.54
CA GLY A 30 26.28 -0.88 3.91
C GLY A 30 25.10 -1.23 4.81
N LEU A 31 24.73 -0.35 5.75
CA LEU A 31 23.54 -0.52 6.59
C LEU A 31 22.26 -0.36 5.78
N THR A 32 22.28 0.46 4.72
CA THR A 32 21.12 0.66 3.83
C THR A 32 20.74 -0.62 3.09
N ALA A 33 21.70 -1.39 2.57
CA ALA A 33 21.43 -2.65 1.88
C ALA A 33 20.76 -3.69 2.81
N ARG A 34 21.25 -3.83 4.04
CA ARG A 34 20.63 -4.72 5.04
C ARG A 34 19.20 -4.30 5.36
N MET A 35 18.95 -3.00 5.51
CA MET A 35 17.59 -2.48 5.77
C MET A 35 16.64 -2.71 4.60
N VAL A 36 17.12 -2.57 3.37
CA VAL A 36 16.32 -2.89 2.18
C VAL A 36 15.91 -4.36 2.17
N LEU A 37 16.84 -5.28 2.42
CA LEU A 37 16.55 -6.72 2.48
C LEU A 37 15.57 -7.07 3.61
N LEU A 38 15.74 -6.47 4.80
CA LEU A 38 14.83 -6.68 5.91
C LEU A 38 13.44 -6.11 5.63
N ALA A 39 13.34 -4.92 5.05
CA ALA A 39 12.07 -4.31 4.66
C ALA A 39 11.38 -5.16 3.58
N TRP A 40 12.12 -5.66 2.60
CA TRP A 40 11.61 -6.57 1.58
C TRP A 40 11.10 -7.88 2.18
N ALA A 41 11.87 -8.54 3.05
CA ALA A 41 11.45 -9.77 3.72
C ALA A 41 10.16 -9.55 4.55
N ARG A 42 10.06 -8.43 5.28
CA ARG A 42 8.87 -8.06 6.04
C ARG A 42 7.67 -7.77 5.12
N PHE A 43 7.92 -7.16 3.97
CA PHE A 43 6.89 -6.92 2.96
C PHE A 43 6.36 -8.22 2.35
N ILE A 44 7.22 -9.17 2.01
CA ILE A 44 6.81 -10.51 1.55
C ILE A 44 6.02 -11.22 2.64
N ALA A 45 6.48 -11.18 3.90
CA ALA A 45 5.74 -11.75 5.02
C ALA A 45 4.37 -11.07 5.20
N LEU A 46 4.27 -9.74 5.03
CA LEU A 46 2.98 -9.02 5.04
C LEU A 46 2.05 -9.55 3.94
N LEU A 47 2.54 -9.66 2.70
CA LEU A 47 1.75 -10.20 1.58
C LEU A 47 1.28 -11.62 1.87
N THR A 48 2.15 -12.47 2.40
CA THR A 48 1.81 -13.87 2.75
C THR A 48 0.70 -13.90 3.79
N VAL A 49 0.82 -13.11 4.87
CA VAL A 49 -0.22 -13.00 5.91
C VAL A 49 -1.54 -12.50 5.33
N LEU A 50 -1.49 -11.50 4.45
CA LEU A 50 -2.67 -10.93 3.81
C LEU A 50 -3.37 -11.95 2.90
N VAL A 51 -2.60 -12.64 2.05
CA VAL A 51 -3.14 -13.66 1.16
C VAL A 51 -3.76 -14.81 1.97
N ALA A 52 -3.09 -15.26 3.04
CA ALA A 52 -3.62 -16.30 3.92
C ALA A 52 -4.91 -15.84 4.62
N ALA A 53 -4.96 -14.60 5.12
CA ALA A 53 -6.16 -14.04 5.76
C ALA A 53 -7.33 -13.92 4.78
N VAL A 54 -7.06 -13.40 3.57
CA VAL A 54 -8.08 -13.32 2.52
C VAL A 54 -8.57 -14.70 2.11
N ALA A 55 -7.68 -15.66 1.91
CA ALA A 55 -8.05 -17.03 1.55
C ALA A 55 -8.90 -17.71 2.64
N LEU A 56 -8.57 -17.47 3.92
CA LEU A 56 -9.31 -18.01 5.06
C LEU A 56 -10.75 -17.49 5.13
N VAL A 57 -10.97 -16.22 4.73
CA VAL A 57 -12.31 -15.60 4.74
C VAL A 57 -13.04 -15.84 3.42
N ALA A 58 -12.37 -15.60 2.30
CA ALA A 58 -12.98 -15.72 0.97
C ALA A 58 -13.26 -17.20 0.58
N GLY A 59 -12.42 -18.13 1.02
CA GLY A 59 -12.59 -19.56 0.71
C GLY A 59 -13.96 -20.11 1.13
N PRO A 60 -14.34 -20.04 2.42
CA PRO A 60 -15.66 -20.46 2.87
C PRO A 60 -16.81 -19.71 2.21
N LEU A 61 -16.66 -18.40 1.96
CA LEU A 61 -17.69 -17.60 1.27
C LEU A 61 -17.90 -18.07 -0.17
N LEU A 62 -16.82 -18.37 -0.90
CA LEU A 62 -16.91 -18.88 -2.26
C LEU A 62 -17.55 -20.28 -2.31
N ILE A 63 -17.22 -21.16 -1.35
CA ILE A 63 -17.85 -22.48 -1.23
C ILE A 63 -19.35 -22.32 -0.97
N ALA A 64 -19.74 -21.47 -0.01
CA ALA A 64 -21.15 -21.22 0.29
C ALA A 64 -21.90 -20.65 -0.93
N ALA A 65 -21.30 -19.68 -1.63
CA ALA A 65 -21.87 -19.12 -2.85
C ALA A 65 -22.05 -20.16 -3.95
N SER A 66 -21.07 -21.09 -4.10
CA SER A 66 -21.16 -22.18 -5.08
C SER A 66 -22.29 -23.15 -4.77
N VAL A 67 -22.49 -23.48 -3.49
CA VAL A 67 -23.61 -24.33 -3.05
C VAL A 67 -24.96 -23.65 -3.32
N LEU A 68 -25.09 -22.34 -3.01
CA LEU A 68 -26.32 -21.61 -3.28
C LEU A 68 -26.63 -21.52 -4.77
N LEU A 69 -25.61 -21.35 -5.60
CA LEU A 69 -25.76 -21.35 -7.06
C LEU A 69 -26.27 -22.70 -7.60
N ILE A 70 -25.77 -23.81 -7.06
CA ILE A 70 -26.24 -25.16 -7.40
C ILE A 70 -27.73 -25.34 -7.02
N LEU A 71 -28.16 -24.71 -5.93
CA LEU A 71 -29.56 -24.69 -5.49
C LEU A 71 -30.45 -23.74 -6.30
N GLY A 72 -29.92 -23.10 -7.33
CA GLY A 72 -30.65 -22.15 -8.19
C GLY A 72 -30.80 -20.74 -7.58
N ILE A 73 -30.08 -20.43 -6.51
CA ILE A 73 -30.09 -19.10 -5.87
C ILE A 73 -28.91 -18.29 -6.42
N ASP A 74 -29.23 -17.24 -7.18
CA ASP A 74 -28.20 -16.32 -7.70
C ASP A 74 -27.79 -15.31 -6.62
N VAL A 75 -26.57 -15.50 -6.11
CA VAL A 75 -25.95 -14.61 -5.12
C VAL A 75 -24.82 -13.75 -5.69
N ALA A 76 -24.65 -13.71 -7.01
CA ALA A 76 -23.53 -13.04 -7.67
C ALA A 76 -23.47 -11.54 -7.31
N ALA A 77 -24.62 -10.84 -7.32
CA ALA A 77 -24.68 -9.44 -6.95
C ALA A 77 -24.30 -9.19 -5.50
N LEU A 78 -24.78 -10.04 -4.57
CA LEU A 78 -24.43 -9.96 -3.15
C LEU A 78 -22.94 -10.19 -2.93
N MET A 79 -22.37 -11.20 -3.58
CA MET A 79 -20.91 -11.48 -3.53
C MET A 79 -20.09 -10.33 -4.11
N GLY A 80 -20.54 -9.73 -5.19
CA GLY A 80 -19.93 -8.53 -5.78
C GLY A 80 -19.91 -7.36 -4.78
N LEU A 81 -21.00 -7.11 -4.08
CA LEU A 81 -21.07 -6.08 -3.04
C LEU A 81 -20.14 -6.39 -1.86
N VAL A 82 -20.13 -7.62 -1.36
CA VAL A 82 -19.23 -8.05 -0.28
C VAL A 82 -17.77 -7.86 -0.67
N MET A 83 -17.40 -8.24 -1.88
CA MET A 83 -16.03 -8.05 -2.39
C MET A 83 -15.68 -6.58 -2.57
N LEU A 84 -16.58 -5.77 -3.10
CA LEU A 84 -16.37 -4.34 -3.30
C LEU A 84 -16.20 -3.60 -1.97
N PHE A 85 -17.15 -3.75 -1.06
CA PHE A 85 -17.11 -3.04 0.23
C PHE A 85 -16.06 -3.65 1.18
N GLY A 86 -16.00 -4.97 1.30
CA GLY A 86 -15.02 -5.66 2.15
C GLY A 86 -13.59 -5.42 1.66
N GLY A 87 -13.35 -5.57 0.36
CA GLY A 87 -12.06 -5.28 -0.27
C GLY A 87 -11.68 -3.81 -0.18
N GLY A 88 -12.62 -2.90 -0.38
CA GLY A 88 -12.40 -1.45 -0.25
C GLY A 88 -12.04 -1.05 1.18
N LEU A 89 -12.76 -1.56 2.18
CA LEU A 89 -12.43 -1.32 3.59
C LEU A 89 -11.07 -1.91 3.96
N LEU A 90 -10.80 -3.14 3.52
CA LEU A 90 -9.51 -3.78 3.76
C LEU A 90 -8.36 -2.97 3.14
N ALA A 91 -8.52 -2.52 1.90
CA ALA A 91 -7.55 -1.66 1.23
C ALA A 91 -7.32 -0.35 1.99
N LEU A 92 -8.39 0.30 2.47
CA LEU A 92 -8.32 1.52 3.25
C LEU A 92 -7.54 1.31 4.56
N TYR A 93 -7.87 0.27 5.32
CA TYR A 93 -7.22 -0.02 6.60
C TYR A 93 -5.77 -0.50 6.45
N LEU A 94 -5.41 -1.10 5.33
CA LEU A 94 -4.06 -1.59 5.06
C LEU A 94 -3.21 -0.62 4.22
N TYR A 95 -3.79 0.50 3.82
CA TYR A 95 -3.13 1.47 2.93
C TYR A 95 -1.74 1.88 3.43
N PHE A 96 -1.61 2.09 4.74
CA PHE A 96 -0.34 2.51 5.36
C PHE A 96 0.53 1.37 5.88
N ALA A 97 0.14 0.09 5.72
CA ALA A 97 0.91 -1.03 6.25
C ALA A 97 2.34 -1.09 5.69
N VAL A 98 2.51 -0.78 4.40
CA VAL A 98 3.84 -0.72 3.77
C VAL A 98 4.66 0.43 4.33
N ASN A 99 4.04 1.60 4.56
CA ASN A 99 4.71 2.74 5.16
C ASN A 99 5.12 2.44 6.62
N ALA A 100 4.30 1.71 7.37
CA ALA A 100 4.63 1.24 8.72
C ALA A 100 5.86 0.31 8.72
N ILE A 101 5.99 -0.61 7.76
CA ILE A 101 7.18 -1.46 7.64
C ILE A 101 8.44 -0.64 7.39
N VAL A 102 8.36 0.35 6.50
CA VAL A 102 9.55 1.11 6.03
C VAL A 102 9.91 2.23 7.00
N ILE A 103 8.92 2.95 7.54
CA ILE A 103 9.14 4.10 8.44
C ILE A 103 9.35 3.64 9.89
N SER A 104 8.45 2.80 10.40
CA SER A 104 8.50 2.34 11.80
C SER A 104 9.37 1.09 11.99
N GLU A 105 9.89 0.50 10.91
CA GLU A 105 10.77 -0.69 10.91
C GLU A 105 10.20 -1.89 11.66
N VAL A 106 8.87 -2.02 11.68
CA VAL A 106 8.14 -3.05 12.44
C VAL A 106 7.89 -4.30 11.61
N GLY A 107 7.56 -5.40 12.30
CA GLY A 107 7.13 -6.65 11.67
C GLY A 107 5.73 -6.55 11.03
N PRO A 108 5.34 -7.54 10.19
CA PRO A 108 4.11 -7.47 9.38
C PRO A 108 2.83 -7.34 10.21
N LEU A 109 2.68 -8.09 11.29
CA LEU A 109 1.49 -8.01 12.16
C LEU A 109 1.37 -6.65 12.85
N ARG A 110 2.48 -6.12 13.34
CA ARG A 110 2.50 -4.80 13.95
C ARG A 110 2.27 -3.69 12.92
N ALA A 111 2.72 -3.87 11.69
CA ALA A 111 2.45 -2.95 10.58
C ALA A 111 0.95 -2.90 10.24
N ILE A 112 0.27 -4.05 10.20
CA ILE A 112 -1.19 -4.12 10.04
C ILE A 112 -1.90 -3.38 11.18
N TYR A 113 -1.50 -3.65 12.42
CA TYR A 113 -2.08 -3.01 13.61
C TYR A 113 -1.91 -1.48 13.59
N LEU A 114 -0.71 -0.98 13.28
CA LEU A 114 -0.44 0.45 13.18
C LEU A 114 -1.23 1.09 12.03
N SER A 115 -1.26 0.44 10.87
CA SER A 115 -2.04 0.91 9.72
C SER A 115 -3.53 1.00 10.05
N PHE A 116 -4.07 -0.01 10.72
CA PHE A 116 -5.46 -0.02 11.18
C PHE A 116 -5.75 1.15 12.14
N ASN A 117 -4.90 1.36 13.16
CA ASN A 117 -5.09 2.43 14.13
C ASN A 117 -5.02 3.82 13.48
N VAL A 118 -4.04 4.05 12.60
CA VAL A 118 -3.91 5.32 11.85
C VAL A 118 -5.16 5.56 11.00
N SER A 119 -5.61 4.55 10.27
CA SER A 119 -6.78 4.66 9.40
C SER A 119 -8.08 4.83 10.19
N ARG A 120 -8.28 4.06 11.28
CA ARG A 120 -9.49 4.13 12.12
C ARG A 120 -9.66 5.51 12.76
N GLY A 121 -8.59 6.11 13.25
CA GLY A 121 -8.64 7.44 13.87
C GLY A 121 -8.89 8.57 12.86
N ASN A 122 -8.70 8.33 11.56
CA ASN A 122 -8.74 9.36 10.51
C ASN A 122 -9.36 8.84 9.21
N VAL A 123 -10.48 8.10 9.29
CA VAL A 123 -11.09 7.41 8.13
C VAL A 123 -11.33 8.36 6.95
N GLY A 124 -11.95 9.53 7.18
CA GLY A 124 -12.25 10.48 6.11
C GLY A 124 -10.98 11.03 5.43
N GLN A 125 -9.96 11.36 6.22
CA GLN A 125 -8.70 11.88 5.68
C GLN A 125 -7.89 10.79 4.97
N THR A 126 -7.88 9.56 5.51
CA THR A 126 -7.25 8.40 4.88
C THR A 126 -7.93 8.05 3.56
N ALA A 127 -9.26 8.05 3.54
CA ALA A 127 -10.04 7.80 2.33
C ALA A 127 -9.80 8.90 1.28
N GLY A 128 -9.84 10.17 1.70
CA GLY A 128 -9.56 11.30 0.81
C GLY A 128 -8.15 11.24 0.22
N PHE A 129 -7.14 10.96 1.05
CA PHE A 129 -5.77 10.78 0.59
C PHE A 129 -5.61 9.58 -0.34
N GLY A 130 -6.24 8.44 -0.01
CA GLY A 130 -6.22 7.23 -0.83
C GLY A 130 -6.88 7.45 -2.19
N LEU A 131 -8.04 8.12 -2.23
CA LEU A 131 -8.73 8.48 -3.47
C LEU A 131 -7.91 9.45 -4.32
N ALA A 132 -7.34 10.51 -3.72
CA ALA A 132 -6.47 11.43 -4.43
C ALA A 132 -5.24 10.71 -5.03
N SER A 133 -4.60 9.84 -4.24
CA SER A 133 -3.46 9.03 -4.71
C SER A 133 -3.86 8.09 -5.85
N LEU A 134 -5.03 7.47 -5.77
CA LEU A 134 -5.56 6.60 -6.83
C LEU A 134 -5.84 7.39 -8.10
N LEU A 135 -6.50 8.57 -8.00
CA LEU A 135 -6.78 9.43 -9.14
C LEU A 135 -5.50 9.91 -9.82
N ILE A 136 -4.47 10.27 -9.04
CA ILE A 136 -3.17 10.65 -9.60
C ILE A 136 -2.51 9.45 -10.25
N ALA A 137 -2.48 8.29 -9.60
CA ALA A 137 -1.82 7.09 -10.12
C ALA A 137 -2.47 6.55 -11.41
N THR A 138 -3.80 6.64 -11.51
CA THR A 138 -4.54 6.20 -12.72
C THR A 138 -4.63 7.30 -13.78
N GLY A 139 -4.79 8.55 -13.39
CA GLY A 139 -4.93 9.68 -14.31
C GLY A 139 -3.63 10.08 -14.99
N THR A 140 -2.49 9.98 -14.29
CA THR A 140 -1.19 10.38 -14.84
C THR A 140 -0.81 9.59 -16.12
N PRO A 141 -0.89 8.24 -16.16
CA PRO A 141 -0.61 7.51 -17.41
C PRO A 141 -1.52 7.94 -18.56
N HIS A 142 -2.81 8.12 -18.33
CA HIS A 142 -3.75 8.58 -19.37
C HIS A 142 -3.44 9.99 -19.86
N ALA A 143 -3.08 10.91 -18.96
CA ALA A 143 -2.68 12.26 -19.34
C ALA A 143 -1.38 12.29 -20.18
N LEU A 144 -0.47 11.35 -19.93
CA LEU A 144 0.80 11.24 -20.64
C LEU A 144 0.69 10.44 -21.95
N GLU A 145 -0.40 9.74 -22.20
CA GLU A 145 -0.60 8.88 -23.38
C GLU A 145 -0.41 9.65 -24.70
N SER A 146 -0.86 10.91 -24.74
CA SER A 146 -0.72 11.77 -25.92
C SER A 146 0.75 12.11 -26.27
N ILE A 147 1.66 12.03 -25.30
CA ILE A 147 3.07 12.39 -25.46
C ILE A 147 3.91 11.16 -25.88
N VAL A 148 3.44 9.95 -25.59
CA VAL A 148 4.18 8.68 -25.81
C VAL A 148 4.34 8.34 -27.29
N GLY A 149 3.63 9.02 -28.21
CA GLY A 149 3.71 8.78 -29.65
C GLY A 149 5.08 9.04 -30.32
N THR A 150 6.04 9.61 -29.57
CA THR A 150 7.39 9.93 -30.10
C THR A 150 8.48 9.39 -29.15
N PRO A 151 9.67 8.97 -29.66
CA PRO A 151 10.76 8.48 -28.80
C PRO A 151 11.17 9.46 -27.67
N PRO A 152 11.35 10.77 -27.91
CA PRO A 152 11.61 11.72 -26.83
C PRO A 152 10.41 11.87 -25.88
N GLY A 153 9.17 11.74 -26.39
CA GLY A 153 7.97 11.79 -25.59
C GLY A 153 7.87 10.63 -24.59
N ILE A 154 8.28 9.41 -24.98
CA ILE A 154 8.36 8.27 -24.07
C ILE A 154 9.30 8.58 -22.88
N PHE A 155 10.47 9.15 -23.15
CA PHE A 155 11.42 9.49 -22.11
C PHE A 155 10.87 10.55 -21.14
N VAL A 156 10.24 11.60 -21.67
CA VAL A 156 9.58 12.65 -20.87
C VAL A 156 8.44 12.06 -20.04
N ALA A 157 7.60 11.21 -20.64
CA ALA A 157 6.49 10.56 -19.94
C ALA A 157 6.98 9.66 -18.78
N LEU A 158 8.07 8.90 -18.99
CA LEU A 158 8.68 8.08 -17.94
C LEU A 158 9.21 8.94 -16.77
N LEU A 159 9.90 10.05 -17.07
CA LEU A 159 10.41 10.95 -16.04
C LEU A 159 9.28 11.62 -15.26
N LEU A 160 8.25 12.12 -15.92
CA LEU A 160 7.10 12.75 -15.27
C LEU A 160 6.33 11.74 -14.42
N ASN A 161 6.09 10.54 -14.92
CA ASN A 161 5.42 9.49 -14.15
C ASN A 161 6.24 9.08 -12.92
N ALA A 162 7.56 8.95 -13.04
CA ALA A 162 8.45 8.66 -11.92
C ALA A 162 8.44 9.80 -10.90
N PHE A 163 8.48 11.06 -11.32
CA PHE A 163 8.44 12.23 -10.45
C PHE A 163 7.13 12.33 -9.68
N ILE A 164 5.98 12.21 -10.37
CA ILE A 164 4.65 12.26 -9.76
C ILE A 164 4.47 11.07 -8.80
N GLY A 165 4.85 9.86 -9.22
CA GLY A 165 4.78 8.67 -8.38
C GLY A 165 5.62 8.81 -7.11
N THR A 166 6.81 9.42 -7.20
CA THR A 166 7.66 9.75 -6.05
C THR A 166 6.95 10.70 -5.09
N GLY A 167 6.33 11.75 -5.62
CA GLY A 167 5.57 12.72 -4.82
C GLY A 167 4.43 12.07 -4.04
N VAL A 168 3.67 11.19 -4.68
CA VAL A 168 2.58 10.45 -4.01
C VAL A 168 3.10 9.54 -2.90
N VAL A 169 4.20 8.82 -3.13
CA VAL A 169 4.82 7.95 -2.11
C VAL A 169 5.32 8.78 -0.93
N LEU A 170 6.02 9.89 -1.18
CA LEU A 170 6.49 10.83 -0.14
C LEU A 170 5.34 11.40 0.67
N ALA A 171 4.31 11.90 0.01
CA ALA A 171 3.12 12.43 0.68
C ALA A 171 2.46 11.38 1.60
N GLY A 172 2.38 10.11 1.15
CA GLY A 172 1.89 9.00 1.96
C GLY A 172 2.77 8.71 3.18
N MET A 173 4.08 8.82 3.06
CA MET A 173 5.02 8.64 4.17
C MET A 173 4.91 9.77 5.20
N ILE A 174 4.84 11.02 4.76
CA ILE A 174 4.68 12.20 5.63
C ILE A 174 3.34 12.12 6.36
N PHE A 175 2.24 11.85 5.63
CA PHE A 175 0.92 11.70 6.23
C PHE A 175 0.91 10.61 7.32
N TYR A 176 1.49 9.43 7.05
CA TYR A 176 1.60 8.36 8.03
C TYR A 176 2.40 8.80 9.27
N GLN A 177 3.54 9.45 9.09
CA GLN A 177 4.41 9.89 10.18
C GLN A 177 3.71 10.91 11.09
N ASP A 178 3.00 11.87 10.51
CA ASP A 178 2.23 12.86 11.28
C ASP A 178 1.15 12.20 12.14
N ARG A 179 0.46 11.19 11.60
CA ARG A 179 -0.59 10.48 12.34
C ARG A 179 -0.05 9.60 13.45
N VAL A 180 1.08 8.94 13.24
CA VAL A 180 1.75 8.17 14.31
C VAL A 180 2.18 9.08 15.45
N ARG A 181 2.78 10.23 15.16
CA ARG A 181 3.17 11.21 16.19
C ARG A 181 1.98 11.72 17.00
N LEU A 182 0.85 12.00 16.35
CA LEU A 182 -0.38 12.40 17.05
C LEU A 182 -0.90 11.32 17.98
N LEU A 183 -0.87 10.06 17.57
CA LEU A 183 -1.29 8.94 18.41
C LEU A 183 -0.36 8.77 19.62
N GLU A 184 0.94 8.93 19.48
CA GLU A 184 1.92 8.87 20.58
C GLU A 184 1.68 10.00 21.59
N HIS A 185 1.41 11.23 21.14
CA HIS A 185 1.10 12.35 22.01
C HIS A 185 -0.16 12.12 22.86
N ILE A 186 -1.23 11.57 22.27
CA ILE A 186 -2.48 11.28 22.98
C ILE A 186 -2.26 10.19 24.03
N THR A 187 -1.43 9.19 23.72
CA THR A 187 -1.17 8.05 24.63
C THR A 187 -0.23 8.45 25.79
N SER A 188 0.62 9.44 25.60
CA SER A 188 1.55 9.93 26.66
C SER A 188 0.93 10.97 27.59
N SER A 189 -0.24 11.53 27.26
CA SER A 189 -0.96 12.53 28.07
C SER A 189 -2.04 11.94 29.01
N ASN A 190 -2.28 10.63 28.91
CA ASN A 190 -3.16 9.87 29.79
C ASN A 190 -2.36 8.93 30.71
#